data_45ff82bbdb117c6f7901977392cd7587
#
_entry.id   45ff82bbdb117c6f7901977392cd7587
#
_cell.length_a   1.000
_cell.length_b   1.000
_cell.length_c   1.000
_cell.angle_alpha   90.00
_cell.angle_beta   90.00
_cell.angle_gamma   90.00
#
_symmetry.space_group_name_H-M   'P 1'
#
loop_
_entity.id
_entity.type
_entity.pdbx_description
1 polymer ?
#
loop_
_entity_poly.entity_id
_entity_poly.type
_entity_poly.pdbx_seq_one_letter_code
_entity_poly.pdbx_strand_id
1 'polypeptide(L)'
;MTSAPTAPAPTTTALQMTGVRKVYTMGDGSDVVALDHATLTLASDEMVALVGPSGSGKTTLCSIAGGILSATEGTIVVGGEDISGHNAKELTKFRQEKVGFVFQSVNLVPFLTARENLLVVDELGKRTGAPAKARADQLLEELGLADRAKNLPSQLSGGQRQRVAIGRALMNDPALVLFDEPTSALDTKLGEQVMELIRTEMKARGTAAIVVTHDDRITRYCDRSVHVIDGRLDA
;
A
#
# COMPACT_ATOMS: atom_id res chain seq x y z
N MET A 1 -23.66 39.31 6.34
CA MET A 1 -24.04 37.90 6.29
C MET A 1 -22.72 37.08 6.35
N THR A 2 -22.35 36.65 7.55
CA THR A 2 -21.17 35.88 7.81
C THR A 2 -21.51 34.40 7.58
N SER A 3 -21.00 33.81 6.52
CA SER A 3 -21.13 32.37 6.29
C SER A 3 -20.36 31.61 7.38
N ALA A 4 -21.08 30.76 8.12
CA ALA A 4 -20.46 29.85 9.09
C ALA A 4 -19.50 28.90 8.38
N PRO A 5 -18.38 28.52 9.00
CA PRO A 5 -17.48 27.53 8.43
C PRO A 5 -18.21 26.19 8.32
N THR A 6 -18.25 25.64 7.10
CA THR A 6 -18.76 24.30 6.83
C THR A 6 -17.93 23.31 7.62
N ALA A 7 -18.56 22.52 8.48
CA ALA A 7 -17.89 21.43 9.19
C ALA A 7 -17.23 20.48 8.17
N PRO A 8 -16.01 19.99 8.43
CA PRO A 8 -15.37 19.01 7.55
C PRO A 8 -16.26 17.78 7.44
N ALA A 9 -16.38 17.23 6.22
CA ALA A 9 -17.10 15.99 5.98
C ALA A 9 -16.51 14.88 6.87
N PRO A 10 -17.33 13.93 7.38
CA PRO A 10 -16.83 12.84 8.21
C PRO A 10 -15.78 12.06 7.41
N THR A 11 -14.56 12.04 7.90
CA THR A 11 -13.47 11.24 7.33
C THR A 11 -13.85 9.76 7.46
N THR A 12 -14.03 9.09 6.33
CA THR A 12 -14.33 7.66 6.33
C THR A 12 -13.07 6.90 6.75
N THR A 13 -13.23 5.82 7.50
CA THR A 13 -12.10 4.97 7.93
C THR A 13 -11.72 4.03 6.79
N ALA A 14 -10.45 4.08 6.36
CA ALA A 14 -9.92 3.18 5.34
C ALA A 14 -9.40 1.87 5.91
N LEU A 15 -8.78 1.92 7.10
CA LEU A 15 -8.29 0.72 7.81
C LEU A 15 -8.66 0.83 9.28
N GLN A 16 -9.19 -0.26 9.84
CA GLN A 16 -9.35 -0.46 11.27
C GLN A 16 -8.87 -1.85 11.64
N MET A 17 -7.81 -1.93 12.42
CA MET A 17 -7.30 -3.14 13.05
C MET A 17 -7.53 -3.03 14.55
N THR A 18 -8.12 -4.03 15.18
CA THR A 18 -8.44 -4.00 16.62
C THR A 18 -7.98 -5.30 17.28
N GLY A 19 -7.02 -5.18 18.20
CA GLY A 19 -6.48 -6.30 18.98
C GLY A 19 -5.89 -7.42 18.13
N VAL A 20 -5.30 -7.08 16.99
CA VAL A 20 -4.79 -8.06 16.01
C VAL A 20 -3.56 -8.76 16.57
N ARG A 21 -3.63 -10.10 16.63
CA ARG A 21 -2.54 -10.96 17.05
C ARG A 21 -2.13 -11.90 15.93
N LYS A 22 -0.82 -12.14 15.79
CA LYS A 22 -0.28 -13.13 14.86
C LYS A 22 0.75 -13.99 15.56
N VAL A 23 0.48 -15.29 15.60
CA VAL A 23 1.38 -16.30 16.13
C VAL A 23 1.79 -17.24 15.01
N TYR A 24 3.08 -17.54 14.93
CA TYR A 24 3.63 -18.57 14.07
C TYR A 24 4.10 -19.74 14.93
N THR A 25 3.59 -20.95 14.67
CA THR A 25 4.10 -22.16 15.29
C THR A 25 5.27 -22.69 14.45
N MET A 26 6.43 -22.77 15.06
CA MET A 26 7.67 -23.25 14.43
C MET A 26 7.67 -24.78 14.32
N GLY A 27 8.56 -25.32 13.49
CA GLY A 27 8.65 -26.76 13.26
C GLY A 27 9.04 -27.59 14.49
N ASP A 28 9.60 -26.96 15.52
CA ASP A 28 9.91 -27.56 16.83
C ASP A 28 8.77 -27.46 17.84
N GLY A 29 7.62 -26.90 17.43
CA GLY A 29 6.44 -26.72 18.28
C GLY A 29 6.49 -25.45 19.15
N SER A 30 7.53 -24.61 19.05
CA SER A 30 7.57 -23.30 19.73
C SER A 30 6.71 -22.27 19.01
N ASP A 31 6.12 -21.34 19.76
CA ASP A 31 5.34 -20.24 19.23
C ASP A 31 6.14 -18.93 19.20
N VAL A 32 6.08 -18.24 18.07
CA VAL A 32 6.64 -16.90 17.88
C VAL A 32 5.50 -15.91 17.68
N VAL A 33 5.35 -14.96 18.59
CA VAL A 33 4.36 -13.88 18.50
C VAL A 33 4.94 -12.77 17.64
N ALA A 34 4.42 -12.61 16.42
CA ALA A 34 4.88 -11.56 15.48
C ALA A 34 4.07 -10.26 15.61
N LEU A 35 2.81 -10.34 16.04
CA LEU A 35 2.00 -9.18 16.46
C LEU A 35 1.27 -9.55 17.76
N ASP A 36 1.26 -8.59 18.70
CA ASP A 36 0.66 -8.76 20.02
C ASP A 36 -0.37 -7.65 20.27
N HIS A 37 -1.64 -7.95 20.02
CA HIS A 37 -2.80 -7.07 20.20
C HIS A 37 -2.68 -5.72 19.50
N ALA A 38 -2.14 -5.72 18.27
CA ALA A 38 -1.95 -4.52 17.46
C ALA A 38 -3.30 -3.84 17.14
N THR A 39 -3.40 -2.56 17.45
CA THR A 39 -4.57 -1.73 17.13
C THR A 39 -4.11 -0.52 16.32
N LEU A 40 -4.71 -0.32 15.14
CA LEU A 40 -4.36 0.75 14.21
C LEU A 40 -5.59 1.20 13.44
N THR A 41 -5.80 2.50 13.36
CA THR A 41 -6.87 3.09 12.53
C THR A 41 -6.27 4.11 11.58
N LEU A 42 -6.68 4.09 10.30
CA LEU A 42 -6.33 5.07 9.29
C LEU A 42 -7.60 5.68 8.69
N ALA A 43 -7.59 7.00 8.53
CA ALA A 43 -8.60 7.70 7.73
C ALA A 43 -8.36 7.48 6.22
N SER A 44 -9.36 7.76 5.38
CA SER A 44 -9.32 7.50 3.94
C SER A 44 -8.23 8.25 3.18
N ASP A 45 -7.79 9.39 3.68
CA ASP A 45 -6.78 10.23 3.05
C ASP A 45 -5.46 10.28 3.85
N GLU A 46 -5.32 9.41 4.83
CA GLU A 46 -4.19 9.41 5.76
C GLU A 46 -3.02 8.55 5.27
N MET A 47 -1.82 9.11 5.35
CA MET A 47 -0.56 8.41 5.13
C MET A 47 0.16 8.19 6.47
N VAL A 48 0.43 6.94 6.82
CA VAL A 48 1.12 6.57 8.05
C VAL A 48 2.47 5.94 7.73
N ALA A 49 3.53 6.45 8.36
CA ALA A 49 4.83 5.78 8.36
C ALA A 49 4.84 4.70 9.44
N LEU A 50 5.17 3.47 9.06
CA LEU A 50 5.35 2.36 9.97
C LEU A 50 6.85 2.14 10.19
N VAL A 51 7.35 2.51 11.37
CA VAL A 51 8.78 2.52 11.69
C VAL A 51 9.11 1.53 12.81
N GLY A 52 10.35 1.08 12.86
CA GLY A 52 10.82 0.16 13.90
C GLY A 52 11.97 -0.74 13.39
N PRO A 53 12.63 -1.47 14.29
CA PRO A 53 13.75 -2.35 13.93
C PRO A 53 13.34 -3.51 13.03
N SER A 54 14.32 -4.14 12.39
CA SER A 54 14.07 -5.37 11.63
C SER A 54 13.50 -6.46 12.56
N GLY A 55 12.52 -7.21 12.07
CA GLY A 55 11.87 -8.27 12.86
C GLY A 55 10.81 -7.77 13.85
N SER A 56 10.52 -6.46 13.95
CA SER A 56 9.54 -5.94 14.92
C SER A 56 8.08 -6.23 14.59
N GLY A 57 7.75 -6.79 13.42
CA GLY A 57 6.38 -7.13 13.02
C GLY A 57 5.76 -6.25 11.93
N LYS A 58 6.46 -5.22 11.41
CA LYS A 58 5.94 -4.29 10.37
C LYS A 58 5.42 -5.00 9.12
N THR A 59 6.24 -5.88 8.54
CA THR A 59 5.86 -6.66 7.36
C THR A 59 4.68 -7.59 7.63
N THR A 60 4.61 -8.17 8.83
CA THR A 60 3.47 -9.00 9.26
C THR A 60 2.20 -8.16 9.35
N LEU A 61 2.27 -6.96 9.94
CA LEU A 61 1.14 -6.02 10.03
C LEU A 61 0.65 -5.63 8.63
N CYS A 62 1.55 -5.19 7.76
CA CYS A 62 1.20 -4.84 6.38
C CYS A 62 0.61 -6.03 5.61
N SER A 63 1.17 -7.23 5.79
CA SER A 63 0.67 -8.44 5.14
C SER A 63 -0.74 -8.81 5.60
N ILE A 64 -1.08 -8.56 6.87
CA ILE A 64 -2.42 -8.78 7.40
C ILE A 64 -3.37 -7.67 6.92
N ALA A 65 -3.00 -6.39 7.04
CA ALA A 65 -3.80 -5.27 6.53
C ALA A 65 -4.10 -5.40 5.04
N GLY A 66 -3.15 -5.93 4.28
CA GLY A 66 -3.29 -6.19 2.85
C GLY A 66 -3.96 -7.53 2.49
N GLY A 67 -4.38 -8.34 3.45
CA GLY A 67 -5.02 -9.63 3.19
C GLY A 67 -4.09 -10.68 2.54
N ILE A 68 -2.77 -10.55 2.69
CA ILE A 68 -1.80 -11.60 2.29
C ILE A 68 -1.73 -12.69 3.35
N LEU A 69 -1.81 -12.30 4.62
CA LEU A 69 -1.81 -13.19 5.78
C LEU A 69 -3.12 -13.02 6.56
N SER A 70 -3.61 -14.11 7.13
CA SER A 70 -4.69 -14.06 8.12
C SER A 70 -4.12 -13.81 9.51
N ALA A 71 -4.82 -13.01 10.31
CA ALA A 71 -4.54 -12.89 11.74
C ALA A 71 -4.87 -14.18 12.48
N THR A 72 -4.25 -14.38 13.65
CA THR A 72 -4.65 -15.47 14.58
C THR A 72 -5.86 -15.03 15.40
N GLU A 73 -5.91 -13.75 15.80
CA GLU A 73 -6.97 -13.14 16.59
C GLU A 73 -7.14 -11.66 16.20
N GLY A 74 -8.28 -11.07 16.61
CA GLY A 74 -8.60 -9.67 16.37
C GLY A 74 -9.46 -9.45 15.12
N THR A 75 -9.79 -8.19 14.86
CA THR A 75 -10.62 -7.80 13.71
C THR A 75 -9.89 -6.84 12.78
N ILE A 76 -10.14 -6.98 11.48
CA ILE A 76 -9.52 -6.17 10.43
C ILE A 76 -10.62 -5.74 9.46
N VAL A 77 -10.86 -4.43 9.37
CA VAL A 77 -11.79 -3.83 8.41
C VAL A 77 -11.00 -2.91 7.48
N VAL A 78 -11.14 -3.10 6.17
CA VAL A 78 -10.45 -2.29 5.15
C VAL A 78 -11.46 -1.82 4.11
N GLY A 79 -11.52 -0.50 3.88
CA GLY A 79 -12.48 0.08 2.93
C GLY A 79 -13.93 -0.33 3.23
N GLY A 80 -14.26 -0.49 4.52
CA GLY A 80 -15.58 -0.90 5.01
C GLY A 80 -15.87 -2.40 4.95
N GLU A 81 -14.92 -3.24 4.50
CA GLU A 81 -15.06 -4.70 4.42
C GLU A 81 -14.31 -5.39 5.56
N ASP A 82 -15.01 -6.20 6.37
CA ASP A 82 -14.40 -7.04 7.42
C ASP A 82 -13.80 -8.29 6.78
N ILE A 83 -12.47 -8.39 6.84
CA ILE A 83 -11.70 -9.50 6.27
C ILE A 83 -11.22 -10.53 7.31
N SER A 84 -11.61 -10.37 8.58
CA SER A 84 -11.10 -11.19 9.69
C SER A 84 -11.35 -12.69 9.50
N GLY A 85 -12.52 -13.03 8.92
CA GLY A 85 -12.93 -14.41 8.67
C GLY A 85 -12.75 -14.90 7.24
N HIS A 86 -12.15 -14.11 6.36
CA HIS A 86 -12.03 -14.43 4.95
C HIS A 86 -11.13 -15.65 4.70
N ASN A 87 -11.57 -16.54 3.84
CA ASN A 87 -10.76 -17.64 3.31
C ASN A 87 -9.81 -17.13 2.19
N ALA A 88 -8.91 -18.00 1.73
CA ALA A 88 -7.89 -17.64 0.73
C ALA A 88 -8.47 -17.08 -0.59
N LYS A 89 -9.64 -17.55 -1.03
CA LYS A 89 -10.31 -17.10 -2.24
C LYS A 89 -10.91 -15.70 -2.05
N GLU A 90 -11.54 -15.47 -0.91
CA GLU A 90 -12.10 -14.17 -0.52
C GLU A 90 -11.01 -13.13 -0.35
N LEU A 91 -9.90 -13.46 0.34
CA LEU A 91 -8.73 -12.59 0.44
C LEU A 91 -8.11 -12.27 -0.93
N THR A 92 -8.12 -13.22 -1.88
CA THR A 92 -7.65 -12.94 -3.24
C THR A 92 -8.52 -11.92 -3.94
N LYS A 93 -9.85 -12.05 -3.85
CA LYS A 93 -10.79 -11.08 -4.41
C LYS A 93 -10.64 -9.71 -3.73
N PHE A 94 -10.58 -9.68 -2.41
CA PHE A 94 -10.36 -8.47 -1.63
C PHE A 94 -9.10 -7.71 -2.08
N ARG A 95 -7.95 -8.39 -2.19
CA ARG A 95 -6.71 -7.77 -2.69
C ARG A 95 -6.86 -7.16 -4.07
N GLN A 96 -7.55 -7.86 -4.97
CA GLN A 96 -7.78 -7.37 -6.34
C GLN A 96 -8.65 -6.12 -6.39
N GLU A 97 -9.51 -5.89 -5.42
CA GLU A 97 -10.50 -4.82 -5.45
C GLU A 97 -10.15 -3.64 -4.53
N LYS A 98 -9.46 -3.89 -3.41
CA LYS A 98 -9.33 -2.93 -2.32
C LYS A 98 -7.92 -2.52 -1.96
N VAL A 99 -6.89 -3.26 -2.40
CA VAL A 99 -5.53 -3.03 -1.93
C VAL A 99 -4.54 -2.89 -3.08
N GLY A 100 -3.71 -1.85 -3.00
CA GLY A 100 -2.53 -1.68 -3.83
C GLY A 100 -1.26 -2.07 -3.08
N PHE A 101 -0.30 -2.71 -3.76
CA PHE A 101 1.01 -3.07 -3.20
C PHE A 101 2.14 -2.50 -4.02
N VAL A 102 3.09 -1.85 -3.35
CA VAL A 102 4.39 -1.45 -3.88
C VAL A 102 5.46 -2.07 -2.99
N PHE A 103 6.15 -3.07 -3.51
CA PHE A 103 7.21 -3.80 -2.80
C PHE A 103 8.56 -3.12 -2.94
N GLN A 104 9.47 -3.38 -2.01
CA GLN A 104 10.86 -2.94 -2.01
C GLN A 104 11.57 -3.29 -3.34
N SER A 105 11.44 -4.54 -3.79
CA SER A 105 11.84 -4.94 -5.14
C SER A 105 10.68 -4.67 -6.07
N VAL A 106 10.71 -3.62 -6.83
CA VAL A 106 9.63 -3.10 -7.71
C VAL A 106 8.78 -4.18 -8.41
N ASN A 107 9.35 -5.38 -8.63
CA ASN A 107 8.71 -6.59 -9.14
C ASN A 107 7.84 -6.36 -10.38
N LEU A 108 8.35 -5.56 -11.34
CA LEU A 108 7.73 -5.46 -12.65
C LEU A 108 7.97 -6.75 -13.43
N VAL A 109 6.98 -7.15 -14.20
CA VAL A 109 7.09 -8.29 -15.11
C VAL A 109 8.03 -7.89 -16.26
N PRO A 110 9.21 -8.53 -16.41
CA PRO A 110 10.30 -8.01 -17.24
C PRO A 110 10.04 -8.01 -18.74
N PHE A 111 9.13 -8.84 -19.21
CA PHE A 111 8.73 -8.98 -20.61
C PHE A 111 7.44 -8.22 -20.96
N LEU A 112 6.83 -7.52 -20.01
CA LEU A 112 5.70 -6.62 -20.21
C LEU A 112 6.18 -5.17 -20.24
N THR A 113 5.61 -4.37 -21.14
CA THR A 113 5.82 -2.92 -21.18
C THR A 113 5.32 -2.23 -19.93
N ALA A 114 5.64 -0.94 -19.74
CA ALA A 114 5.12 -0.15 -18.62
C ALA A 114 3.57 -0.19 -18.58
N ARG A 115 2.90 0.02 -19.71
CA ARG A 115 1.44 -0.07 -19.81
C ARG A 115 0.92 -1.47 -19.45
N GLU A 116 1.51 -2.52 -19.98
CA GLU A 116 1.07 -3.90 -19.75
C GLU A 116 1.30 -4.31 -18.28
N ASN A 117 2.34 -3.78 -17.61
CA ASN A 117 2.53 -3.96 -16.17
C ASN A 117 1.40 -3.34 -15.32
N LEU A 118 0.74 -2.29 -15.80
CA LEU A 118 -0.48 -1.78 -15.16
C LEU A 118 -1.67 -2.68 -15.50
N LEU A 119 -1.86 -3.01 -16.76
CA LEU A 119 -3.02 -3.78 -17.25
C LEU A 119 -3.12 -5.19 -16.66
N VAL A 120 -2.00 -5.83 -16.29
CA VAL A 120 -1.99 -7.18 -15.72
C VAL A 120 -2.88 -7.31 -14.49
N VAL A 121 -3.04 -6.23 -13.72
CA VAL A 121 -3.91 -6.20 -12.53
C VAL A 121 -5.37 -6.37 -12.91
N ASP A 122 -5.81 -5.64 -13.93
CA ASP A 122 -7.18 -5.71 -14.42
C ASP A 122 -7.46 -7.04 -15.16
N GLU A 123 -6.47 -7.59 -15.87
CA GLU A 123 -6.58 -8.91 -16.50
C GLU A 123 -6.80 -10.02 -15.46
N LEU A 124 -6.06 -9.98 -14.35
CA LEU A 124 -6.25 -10.92 -13.23
C LEU A 124 -7.62 -10.74 -12.57
N GLY A 125 -8.13 -9.51 -12.49
CA GLY A 125 -9.48 -9.17 -12.01
C GLY A 125 -10.59 -9.42 -13.04
N LYS A 126 -10.25 -9.90 -14.26
CA LYS A 126 -11.19 -10.07 -15.40
C LYS A 126 -11.86 -8.76 -15.83
N ARG A 127 -11.25 -7.63 -15.55
CA ARG A 127 -11.66 -6.30 -16.00
C ARG A 127 -10.77 -5.93 -17.19
N THR A 128 -11.22 -6.17 -18.40
CA THR A 128 -10.43 -5.97 -19.63
C THR A 128 -11.14 -5.02 -20.59
N GLY A 129 -10.43 -4.56 -21.61
CA GLY A 129 -10.99 -3.76 -22.70
C GLY A 129 -10.61 -2.28 -22.65
N ALA A 130 -11.41 -1.47 -23.35
CA ALA A 130 -11.13 -0.05 -23.54
C ALA A 130 -11.06 0.76 -22.21
N PRO A 131 -11.91 0.54 -21.20
CA PRO A 131 -11.83 1.27 -19.94
C PRO A 131 -10.52 1.01 -19.18
N ALA A 132 -10.06 -0.25 -19.10
CA ALA A 132 -8.79 -0.59 -18.46
C ALA A 132 -7.59 0.08 -19.13
N LYS A 133 -7.58 0.09 -20.49
CA LYS A 133 -6.54 0.78 -21.27
C LYS A 133 -6.54 2.29 -21.03
N ALA A 134 -7.72 2.91 -21.05
CA ALA A 134 -7.85 4.34 -20.78
C ALA A 134 -7.34 4.69 -19.36
N ARG A 135 -7.67 3.86 -18.36
CA ARG A 135 -7.19 4.02 -16.99
C ARG A 135 -5.66 3.89 -16.89
N ALA A 136 -5.08 2.88 -17.53
CA ALA A 136 -3.63 2.70 -17.56
C ALA A 136 -2.92 3.87 -18.22
N ASP A 137 -3.45 4.40 -19.33
CA ASP A 137 -2.89 5.55 -20.05
C ASP A 137 -2.97 6.82 -19.19
N GLN A 138 -4.11 7.06 -18.54
CA GLN A 138 -4.30 8.16 -17.60
C GLN A 138 -3.27 8.11 -16.45
N LEU A 139 -3.12 6.95 -15.80
CA LEU A 139 -2.14 6.78 -14.72
C LEU A 139 -0.70 7.01 -15.18
N LEU A 140 -0.34 6.53 -16.37
CA LEU A 140 0.99 6.78 -16.93
C LEU A 140 1.22 8.26 -17.22
N GLU A 141 0.21 9.00 -17.65
CA GLU A 141 0.29 10.44 -17.86
C GLU A 141 0.46 11.19 -16.53
N GLU A 142 -0.39 10.91 -15.51
CA GLU A 142 -0.31 11.49 -14.16
C GLU A 142 1.06 11.24 -13.51
N LEU A 143 1.66 10.07 -13.75
CA LEU A 143 2.97 9.69 -13.22
C LEU A 143 4.15 10.18 -14.10
N GLY A 144 3.88 10.94 -15.17
CA GLY A 144 4.90 11.48 -16.07
C GLY A 144 5.63 10.39 -16.89
N LEU A 145 4.91 9.37 -17.33
CA LEU A 145 5.42 8.20 -18.06
C LEU A 145 4.68 7.94 -19.39
N ALA A 146 3.88 8.90 -19.89
CA ALA A 146 3.11 8.73 -21.12
C ALA A 146 3.99 8.33 -22.32
N ASP A 147 5.16 8.98 -22.45
CA ASP A 147 6.16 8.72 -23.49
C ASP A 147 6.93 7.41 -23.30
N ARG A 148 6.79 6.77 -22.14
CA ARG A 148 7.43 5.50 -21.74
C ARG A 148 6.47 4.32 -21.70
N ALA A 149 5.20 4.51 -22.03
CA ALA A 149 4.15 3.50 -21.95
C ALA A 149 4.51 2.18 -22.64
N LYS A 150 5.29 2.23 -23.72
CA LYS A 150 5.72 1.06 -24.54
C LYS A 150 7.09 0.51 -24.16
N ASN A 151 7.79 1.12 -23.18
CA ASN A 151 9.11 0.67 -22.77
C ASN A 151 9.02 -0.56 -21.88
N LEU A 152 9.97 -1.47 -22.02
CA LEU A 152 10.17 -2.60 -21.11
C LEU A 152 10.87 -2.10 -19.81
N PRO A 153 10.75 -2.80 -18.68
CA PRO A 153 11.42 -2.42 -17.43
C PRO A 153 12.94 -2.22 -17.55
N SER A 154 13.60 -2.99 -18.42
CA SER A 154 15.04 -2.85 -18.72
C SER A 154 15.41 -1.53 -19.39
N GLN A 155 14.45 -0.84 -20.00
CA GLN A 155 14.62 0.44 -20.69
C GLN A 155 14.24 1.64 -19.80
N LEU A 156 13.83 1.41 -18.56
CA LEU A 156 13.40 2.41 -17.61
C LEU A 156 14.47 2.65 -16.53
N SER A 157 14.62 3.91 -16.10
CA SER A 157 15.43 4.23 -14.92
C SER A 157 14.82 3.64 -13.64
N GLY A 158 15.58 3.59 -12.53
CA GLY A 158 15.08 3.13 -11.23
C GLY A 158 13.80 3.86 -10.79
N GLY A 159 13.81 5.18 -10.85
CA GLY A 159 12.63 6.00 -10.52
C GLY A 159 11.46 5.82 -11.48
N GLN A 160 11.72 5.60 -12.77
CA GLN A 160 10.65 5.30 -13.73
C GLN A 160 10.01 3.94 -13.43
N ARG A 161 10.81 2.91 -13.12
CA ARG A 161 10.28 1.61 -12.68
C ARG A 161 9.44 1.73 -11.41
N GLN A 162 9.89 2.55 -10.44
CA GLN A 162 9.13 2.80 -9.21
C GLN A 162 7.77 3.45 -9.51
N ARG A 163 7.73 4.45 -10.40
CA ARG A 163 6.49 5.11 -10.83
C ARG A 163 5.54 4.13 -11.53
N VAL A 164 6.06 3.20 -12.35
CA VAL A 164 5.23 2.14 -12.95
C VAL A 164 4.62 1.23 -11.87
N ALA A 165 5.39 0.86 -10.83
CA ALA A 165 4.87 0.05 -9.72
C ALA A 165 3.79 0.80 -8.92
N ILE A 166 3.95 2.11 -8.71
CA ILE A 166 2.92 2.96 -8.09
C ILE A 166 1.66 2.96 -8.97
N GLY A 167 1.79 3.19 -10.28
CA GLY A 167 0.66 3.14 -11.21
C GLY A 167 -0.05 1.80 -11.20
N ARG A 168 0.70 0.70 -11.16
CA ARG A 168 0.15 -0.65 -11.03
C ARG A 168 -0.67 -0.82 -9.74
N ALA A 169 -0.18 -0.29 -8.63
CA ALA A 169 -0.89 -0.36 -7.35
C ALA A 169 -2.18 0.47 -7.34
N LEU A 170 -2.30 1.49 -8.21
CA LEU A 170 -3.45 2.40 -8.30
C LEU A 170 -4.51 1.99 -9.35
N MET A 171 -4.26 0.93 -10.13
CA MET A 171 -5.17 0.52 -11.21
C MET A 171 -6.60 0.25 -10.74
N ASN A 172 -6.76 -0.29 -9.54
CA ASN A 172 -8.04 -0.75 -8.99
C ASN A 172 -8.78 0.31 -8.17
N ASP A 173 -8.30 1.56 -8.10
CA ASP A 173 -8.79 2.57 -7.18
C ASP A 173 -8.89 2.03 -5.74
N PRO A 174 -7.75 1.57 -5.16
CA PRO A 174 -7.74 0.88 -3.89
C PRO A 174 -8.15 1.79 -2.73
N ALA A 175 -8.75 1.21 -1.68
CA ALA A 175 -9.01 1.90 -0.42
C ALA A 175 -7.72 2.09 0.41
N LEU A 176 -6.74 1.18 0.23
CA LEU A 176 -5.47 1.18 0.96
C LEU A 176 -4.32 0.82 0.02
N VAL A 177 -3.24 1.61 0.07
CA VAL A 177 -1.97 1.26 -0.59
C VAL A 177 -0.88 0.99 0.44
N LEU A 178 -0.18 -0.12 0.25
CA LEU A 178 0.92 -0.56 1.12
C LEU A 178 2.24 -0.40 0.38
N PHE A 179 3.12 0.42 0.94
CA PHE A 179 4.46 0.68 0.42
C PHE A 179 5.49 0.03 1.36
N ASP A 180 6.20 -0.95 0.86
CA ASP A 180 7.27 -1.62 1.60
C ASP A 180 8.63 -1.09 1.11
N GLU A 181 9.27 -0.23 1.92
CA GLU A 181 10.57 0.40 1.63
C GLU A 181 10.65 1.05 0.22
N PRO A 182 9.73 1.94 -0.16
CA PRO A 182 9.56 2.37 -1.56
C PRO A 182 10.75 3.15 -2.13
N THR A 183 11.71 3.55 -1.30
CA THR A 183 12.86 4.37 -1.69
C THR A 183 14.21 3.70 -1.44
N SER A 184 14.24 2.48 -0.88
CA SER A 184 15.48 1.81 -0.44
C SER A 184 16.50 1.54 -1.56
N ALA A 185 16.04 1.39 -2.81
CA ALA A 185 16.88 1.16 -3.99
C ALA A 185 17.21 2.44 -4.78
N LEU A 186 16.90 3.64 -4.23
CA LEU A 186 17.05 4.93 -4.90
C LEU A 186 18.06 5.80 -4.16
N ASP A 187 18.72 6.70 -4.91
CA ASP A 187 19.48 7.77 -4.25
C ASP A 187 18.55 8.74 -3.51
N THR A 188 19.12 9.53 -2.59
CA THR A 188 18.35 10.43 -1.71
C THR A 188 17.42 11.35 -2.48
N LYS A 189 17.92 12.02 -3.53
CA LYS A 189 17.14 12.99 -4.29
C LYS A 189 15.97 12.34 -5.04
N LEU A 190 16.21 11.18 -5.65
CA LEU A 190 15.17 10.42 -6.36
C LEU A 190 14.17 9.83 -5.38
N GLY A 191 14.61 9.36 -4.20
CA GLY A 191 13.75 8.89 -3.13
C GLY A 191 12.79 9.98 -2.64
N GLU A 192 13.27 11.19 -2.43
CA GLU A 192 12.44 12.34 -2.06
C GLU A 192 11.39 12.67 -3.14
N GLN A 193 11.78 12.66 -4.41
CA GLN A 193 10.84 12.88 -5.52
C GLN A 193 9.76 11.80 -5.60
N VAL A 194 10.11 10.56 -5.32
CA VAL A 194 9.14 9.44 -5.31
C VAL A 194 8.18 9.60 -4.13
N MET A 195 8.65 9.99 -2.95
CA MET A 195 7.78 10.21 -1.79
C MET A 195 6.82 11.38 -1.98
N GLU A 196 7.30 12.49 -2.57
CA GLU A 196 6.44 13.62 -2.91
C GLU A 196 5.36 13.22 -3.92
N LEU A 197 5.71 12.42 -4.92
CA LEU A 197 4.75 11.86 -5.86
C LEU A 197 3.72 10.96 -5.15
N ILE A 198 4.16 10.03 -4.30
CA ILE A 198 3.27 9.17 -3.52
C ILE A 198 2.30 10.01 -2.71
N ARG A 199 2.81 11.00 -1.96
CA ARG A 199 1.97 11.90 -1.15
C ARG A 199 0.92 12.62 -2.00
N THR A 200 1.35 13.19 -3.13
CA THR A 200 0.46 13.90 -4.06
C THR A 200 -0.64 12.98 -4.59
N GLU A 201 -0.30 11.79 -5.05
CA GLU A 201 -1.25 10.82 -5.60
C GLU A 201 -2.23 10.31 -4.54
N MET A 202 -1.76 9.98 -3.33
CA MET A 202 -2.63 9.51 -2.24
C MET A 202 -3.64 10.59 -1.82
N LYS A 203 -3.17 11.83 -1.63
CA LYS A 203 -4.04 12.95 -1.25
C LYS A 203 -5.05 13.32 -2.35
N ALA A 204 -4.62 13.35 -3.61
CA ALA A 204 -5.51 13.66 -4.74
C ALA A 204 -6.65 12.64 -4.90
N ARG A 205 -6.43 11.39 -4.51
CA ARG A 205 -7.40 10.29 -4.61
C ARG A 205 -8.18 10.05 -3.32
N GLY A 206 -7.81 10.67 -2.21
CA GLY A 206 -8.36 10.36 -0.89
C GLY A 206 -8.09 8.91 -0.48
N THR A 207 -6.93 8.35 -0.90
CA THR A 207 -6.56 6.96 -0.65
C THR A 207 -5.62 6.88 0.54
N ALA A 208 -5.91 6.00 1.50
CA ALA A 208 -5.04 5.75 2.65
C ALA A 208 -3.76 5.01 2.24
N ALA A 209 -2.66 5.28 2.96
CA ALA A 209 -1.40 4.60 2.72
C ALA A 209 -0.66 4.23 4.01
N ILE A 210 -0.03 3.06 4.00
CA ILE A 210 1.00 2.69 4.96
C ILE A 210 2.34 2.63 4.25
N VAL A 211 3.33 3.34 4.78
CA VAL A 211 4.71 3.35 4.27
C VAL A 211 5.61 2.71 5.31
N VAL A 212 6.06 1.49 5.05
CA VAL A 212 7.09 0.85 5.87
C VAL A 212 8.43 1.46 5.50
N THR A 213 9.15 1.98 6.48
CA THR A 213 10.49 2.52 6.27
C THR A 213 11.32 2.46 7.55
N HIS A 214 12.63 2.40 7.38
CA HIS A 214 13.61 2.61 8.45
C HIS A 214 14.36 3.94 8.28
N ASP A 215 13.99 4.75 7.27
CA ASP A 215 14.59 6.05 6.99
C ASP A 215 13.71 7.18 7.55
N ASP A 216 14.17 7.81 8.63
CA ASP A 216 13.45 8.91 9.29
C ASP A 216 13.17 10.11 8.38
N ARG A 217 13.98 10.28 7.30
CA ARG A 217 13.76 11.35 6.31
C ARG A 217 12.46 11.16 5.54
N ILE A 218 12.01 9.92 5.41
CA ILE A 218 10.79 9.56 4.67
C ILE A 218 9.55 9.84 5.50
N THR A 219 9.62 9.75 6.83
CA THR A 219 8.47 9.95 7.73
C THR A 219 7.85 11.34 7.60
N ARG A 220 8.63 12.36 7.21
CA ARG A 220 8.13 13.74 6.99
C ARG A 220 7.10 13.86 5.86
N TYR A 221 7.02 12.87 4.96
CA TYR A 221 6.02 12.83 3.89
C TYR A 221 4.70 12.21 4.34
N CYS A 222 4.68 11.57 5.50
CA CYS A 222 3.50 10.97 6.11
C CYS A 222 2.83 11.94 7.09
N ASP A 223 1.56 11.70 7.40
CA ASP A 223 0.81 12.55 8.32
C ASP A 223 1.18 12.26 9.77
N ARG A 224 1.56 11.03 10.09
CA ARG A 224 2.13 10.59 11.38
C ARG A 224 2.99 9.35 11.22
N SER A 225 3.72 9.02 12.29
CA SER A 225 4.49 7.78 12.40
C SER A 225 3.91 6.90 13.50
N VAL A 226 3.93 5.58 13.27
CA VAL A 226 3.58 4.55 14.23
C VAL A 226 4.79 3.66 14.43
N HIS A 227 5.23 3.50 15.65
CA HIS A 227 6.37 2.67 16.01
C HIS A 227 5.91 1.23 16.28
N VAL A 228 6.65 0.27 15.71
CA VAL A 228 6.42 -1.17 15.97
C VAL A 228 7.64 -1.72 16.68
N ILE A 229 7.45 -2.21 17.90
CA ILE A 229 8.49 -2.81 18.74
C ILE A 229 7.94 -4.13 19.28
N ASP A 230 8.63 -5.22 19.00
CA ASP A 230 8.28 -6.57 19.49
C ASP A 230 6.79 -6.93 19.25
N GLY A 231 6.27 -6.61 18.06
CA GLY A 231 4.89 -6.89 17.66
C GLY A 231 3.82 -5.98 18.23
N ARG A 232 4.20 -4.95 19.00
CA ARG A 232 3.30 -3.96 19.59
C ARG A 232 3.42 -2.62 18.89
N LEU A 233 2.31 -1.89 18.83
CA LEU A 233 2.25 -0.55 18.26
C LEU A 233 2.28 0.50 19.39
N ASP A 234 3.16 1.48 19.19
CA ASP A 234 3.21 2.72 19.96
C ASP A 234 2.88 3.86 18.98
N ALA A 235 1.73 4.52 19.18
CA ALA A 235 1.13 5.49 18.25
C ALA A 235 1.07 6.90 18.84
#